data_56b37d29a1e912f53f94a40031fdb348
#
_entry.id   56b37d29a1e912f53f94a40031fdb348
#
_cell.length_a   1.000
_cell.length_b   1.000
_cell.length_c   1.000
_cell.angle_alpha   90.00
_cell.angle_beta   90.00
_cell.angle_gamma   90.00
#
_symmetry.space_group_name_H-M   'P 1'
#
loop_
_entity.id
_entity.type
_entity.pdbx_description
1 polymer ?
#
loop_
_entity_poly.entity_id
_entity_poly.type
_entity_poly.pdbx_seq_one_letter_code
_entity_poly.pdbx_strand_id
1 'polypeptide(L)'
;MKRIAHYKNGNYFVDLYEDGTKVRYNDLDNLTPEFVESMDCKISNNCPYGCRFCHEKSTPDGEHGDIMNAEFIDKLRPGTEMAIGGGAVTGHPDLIPFLKKLKSIGVIPSITVNQREYKDNFDLVNRLVEEKLIYGLGVSFTSFDDEFWDNAIKNNPNLVVHLIAGIHGGDVFDYFANKGVKILILGYKDFGRGHDLLEKARAIIQVQIDWLKNNLQNLLSKYTVISFDNLAIEQLDVKSVLTDEQWKEFYQGDDGTHTMYVDLVNKQFAKTSTSTERYPLLSNIDDMFKIIKGGN
;
A
#
# COMPACT_ATOMS: atom_id res chain seq x y z
N MET A 1 2.63 -5.44 -22.41
CA MET A 1 2.14 -5.62 -21.02
C MET A 1 1.75 -7.08 -20.84
N LYS A 2 2.37 -7.80 -19.91
CA LYS A 2 2.10 -9.22 -19.68
C LYS A 2 1.09 -9.37 -18.55
N ARG A 3 0.01 -10.15 -18.78
CA ARG A 3 -0.97 -10.50 -17.75
C ARG A 3 -0.36 -11.53 -16.80
N ILE A 4 -0.42 -11.29 -15.49
CA ILE A 4 0.12 -12.16 -14.44
C ILE A 4 -0.96 -12.89 -13.65
N ALA A 5 -2.20 -12.37 -13.64
CA ALA A 5 -3.36 -13.07 -13.10
C ALA A 5 -4.61 -12.80 -13.93
N HIS A 6 -5.50 -13.79 -13.97
CA HIS A 6 -6.85 -13.71 -14.50
C HIS A 6 -7.76 -14.60 -13.67
N TYR A 7 -8.79 -14.02 -13.06
CA TYR A 7 -9.72 -14.77 -12.22
C TYR A 7 -11.10 -14.12 -12.20
N LYS A 8 -12.10 -14.92 -11.84
CA LYS A 8 -13.46 -14.44 -11.59
C LYS A 8 -13.62 -14.15 -10.09
N ASN A 9 -14.19 -13.00 -9.75
CA ASN A 9 -14.55 -12.63 -8.39
C ASN A 9 -16.01 -12.20 -8.30
N GLY A 10 -16.86 -13.06 -7.73
CA GLY A 10 -18.29 -12.83 -7.70
C GLY A 10 -18.88 -12.71 -9.10
N ASN A 11 -19.42 -11.53 -9.46
CA ASN A 11 -20.08 -11.28 -10.73
C ASN A 11 -19.19 -10.65 -11.83
N TYR A 12 -17.87 -10.56 -11.63
CA TYR A 12 -16.96 -9.92 -12.58
C TYR A 12 -15.64 -10.68 -12.72
N PHE A 13 -14.88 -10.33 -13.75
CA PHE A 13 -13.52 -10.81 -13.98
C PHE A 13 -12.50 -9.75 -13.59
N VAL A 14 -11.32 -10.20 -13.19
CA VAL A 14 -10.16 -9.38 -12.87
C VAL A 14 -8.99 -9.82 -13.74
N ASP A 15 -8.39 -8.87 -14.44
CA ASP A 15 -7.08 -9.02 -15.09
C ASP A 15 -6.05 -8.16 -14.36
N LEU A 16 -4.95 -8.77 -13.94
CA LEU A 16 -3.82 -8.07 -13.34
C LEU A 16 -2.60 -8.23 -14.23
N TYR A 17 -1.90 -7.13 -14.45
CA TYR A 17 -0.73 -7.06 -15.32
C TYR A 17 0.56 -6.82 -14.53
N GLU A 18 1.71 -7.18 -15.13
CA GLU A 18 3.03 -7.12 -14.48
C GLU A 18 3.47 -5.70 -14.07
N ASP A 19 2.89 -4.66 -14.64
CA ASP A 19 3.13 -3.26 -14.30
C ASP A 19 2.21 -2.72 -13.18
N GLY A 20 1.35 -3.58 -12.62
CA GLY A 20 0.39 -3.24 -11.57
C GLY A 20 -0.95 -2.75 -12.10
N THR A 21 -1.15 -2.65 -13.41
CA THR A 21 -2.47 -2.33 -13.98
C THR A 21 -3.47 -3.43 -13.64
N LYS A 22 -4.61 -3.05 -13.08
CA LYS A 22 -5.73 -3.92 -12.76
C LYS A 22 -6.97 -3.49 -13.52
N VAL A 23 -7.62 -4.44 -14.19
CA VAL A 23 -8.87 -4.21 -14.91
C VAL A 23 -9.94 -5.14 -14.35
N ARG A 24 -11.07 -4.55 -13.94
CA ARG A 24 -12.28 -5.29 -13.54
C ARG A 24 -13.35 -5.08 -14.60
N TYR A 25 -14.02 -6.15 -15.00
CA TYR A 25 -15.06 -6.05 -16.04
C TYR A 25 -16.14 -7.12 -15.89
N ASN A 26 -17.35 -6.75 -16.27
CA ASN A 26 -18.50 -7.62 -16.46
C ASN A 26 -19.49 -6.94 -17.44
N ASP A 27 -20.61 -7.58 -17.69
CA ASP A 27 -21.70 -7.06 -18.55
C ASP A 27 -22.77 -6.30 -17.72
N LEU A 28 -22.48 -6.01 -16.42
CA LEU A 28 -23.40 -5.36 -15.49
C LEU A 28 -22.84 -3.99 -15.05
N ASP A 29 -23.72 -3.15 -14.52
CA ASP A 29 -23.31 -1.80 -14.04
C ASP A 29 -22.63 -1.81 -12.65
N ASN A 30 -22.56 -2.98 -11.99
CA ASN A 30 -21.98 -3.11 -10.65
C ASN A 30 -20.99 -4.26 -10.55
N LEU A 31 -20.02 -4.11 -9.65
CA LEU A 31 -19.04 -5.15 -9.31
C LEU A 31 -19.28 -5.60 -7.87
N THR A 32 -19.64 -6.88 -7.70
CA THR A 32 -19.91 -7.46 -6.38
C THR A 32 -18.89 -8.56 -6.09
N PRO A 33 -17.85 -8.27 -5.29
CA PRO A 33 -16.82 -9.25 -4.96
C PRO A 33 -17.34 -10.33 -4.01
N GLU A 34 -16.92 -11.57 -4.25
CA GLU A 34 -17.17 -12.71 -3.38
C GLU A 34 -16.06 -12.86 -2.33
N PHE A 35 -14.82 -12.55 -2.71
CA PHE A 35 -13.65 -12.64 -1.85
C PHE A 35 -12.76 -11.39 -1.98
N VAL A 36 -11.85 -11.21 -1.01
CA VAL A 36 -10.92 -10.08 -0.99
C VAL A 36 -9.92 -10.19 -2.15
N GLU A 37 -9.76 -9.09 -2.90
CA GLU A 37 -8.78 -9.03 -4.00
C GLU A 37 -7.40 -8.62 -3.54
N SER A 38 -7.34 -7.70 -2.58
CA SER A 38 -6.07 -7.21 -2.05
C SER A 38 -6.17 -6.95 -0.56
N MET A 39 -5.04 -7.09 0.13
CA MET A 39 -4.96 -6.80 1.55
C MET A 39 -3.67 -6.08 1.90
N ASP A 40 -3.76 -5.15 2.85
CA ASP A 40 -2.61 -4.63 3.57
C ASP A 40 -2.30 -5.58 4.73
N CYS A 41 -1.10 -6.12 4.75
CA CYS A 41 -0.67 -7.11 5.75
C CYS A 41 0.49 -6.55 6.57
N LYS A 42 0.22 -6.22 7.84
CA LYS A 42 1.24 -5.83 8.79
C LYS A 42 1.90 -7.05 9.38
N ILE A 43 3.20 -7.19 9.15
CA ILE A 43 3.99 -8.34 9.60
C ILE A 43 4.93 -8.04 10.76
N SER A 44 5.16 -6.76 11.08
CA SER A 44 6.12 -6.38 12.10
C SER A 44 5.78 -5.03 12.73
N ASN A 45 6.13 -4.85 14.00
CA ASN A 45 6.27 -3.58 14.70
C ASN A 45 7.73 -3.24 15.02
N ASN A 46 8.67 -4.15 14.72
CA ASN A 46 10.09 -3.88 14.87
C ASN A 46 10.57 -2.92 13.78
N CYS A 47 11.12 -1.77 14.16
CA CYS A 47 11.60 -0.75 13.22
C CYS A 47 12.59 0.20 13.88
N PRO A 48 13.85 0.26 13.42
CA PRO A 48 14.87 1.14 13.97
C PRO A 48 14.80 2.59 13.43
N TYR A 49 13.94 2.88 12.43
CA TYR A 49 14.02 4.13 11.67
C TYR A 49 13.35 5.34 12.32
N GLY A 50 12.45 5.15 13.29
CA GLY A 50 11.93 6.22 14.15
C GLY A 50 11.19 7.36 13.44
N CYS A 51 10.45 7.10 12.35
CA CYS A 51 9.69 8.11 11.61
C CYS A 51 8.76 8.90 12.53
N ARG A 52 8.82 10.26 12.45
CA ARG A 52 8.05 11.15 13.33
C ARG A 52 6.55 11.09 13.13
N PHE A 53 6.10 10.62 11.96
CA PHE A 53 4.70 10.48 11.56
C PHE A 53 4.21 9.01 11.53
N CYS A 54 4.95 8.08 12.12
CA CYS A 54 4.59 6.66 12.08
C CYS A 54 3.27 6.39 12.82
N HIS A 55 2.24 6.02 12.08
CA HIS A 55 0.92 5.72 12.63
C HIS A 55 0.89 4.40 13.42
N GLU A 56 1.83 3.48 13.15
CA GLU A 56 1.96 2.20 13.84
C GLU A 56 2.75 2.29 15.16
N LYS A 57 3.39 3.41 15.48
CA LYS A 57 4.31 3.56 16.62
C LYS A 57 5.43 2.51 16.68
N SER A 58 5.85 1.96 15.53
CA SER A 58 6.89 0.94 15.46
C SER A 58 8.20 1.38 16.11
N THR A 59 8.83 0.49 16.86
CA THR A 59 10.05 0.75 17.64
C THR A 59 11.12 -0.32 17.39
N PRO A 60 12.41 -0.07 17.75
CA PRO A 60 13.44 -1.11 17.64
C PRO A 60 13.14 -2.37 18.47
N ASP A 61 12.37 -2.24 19.54
CA ASP A 61 11.97 -3.34 20.42
C ASP A 61 10.62 -3.94 20.06
N GLY A 62 10.05 -3.53 18.91
CA GLY A 62 8.76 -4.03 18.44
C GLY A 62 8.80 -5.50 18.07
N GLU A 63 7.63 -6.14 18.08
CA GLU A 63 7.49 -7.56 17.81
C GLU A 63 7.30 -7.86 16.32
N HIS A 64 7.66 -9.06 15.90
CA HIS A 64 7.30 -9.64 14.61
C HIS A 64 6.02 -10.47 14.73
N GLY A 65 5.18 -10.44 13.71
CA GLY A 65 4.02 -11.32 13.61
C GLY A 65 4.41 -12.75 13.21
N ASP A 66 3.61 -13.71 13.60
CA ASP A 66 3.78 -15.10 13.16
C ASP A 66 3.20 -15.26 11.74
N ILE A 67 4.01 -14.97 10.73
CA ILE A 67 3.58 -14.99 9.33
C ILE A 67 3.56 -16.39 8.73
N MET A 68 4.28 -17.34 9.29
CA MET A 68 4.37 -18.70 8.74
C MET A 68 3.21 -19.59 9.16
N ASN A 69 2.63 -19.35 10.36
CA ASN A 69 1.57 -20.19 10.94
C ASN A 69 0.19 -19.53 10.90
N ALA A 70 0.02 -18.40 10.21
CA ALA A 70 -1.29 -17.78 10.03
C ALA A 70 -2.14 -18.62 9.06
N GLU A 71 -3.12 -19.37 9.62
CA GLU A 71 -3.89 -20.38 8.89
C GLU A 71 -4.63 -19.86 7.66
N PHE A 72 -5.10 -18.61 7.68
CA PHE A 72 -5.82 -18.01 6.56
C PHE A 72 -4.95 -17.86 5.30
N ILE A 73 -3.62 -17.81 5.44
CA ILE A 73 -2.69 -17.66 4.32
C ILE A 73 -2.86 -18.81 3.32
N ASP A 74 -3.02 -20.05 3.81
CA ASP A 74 -3.17 -21.23 2.98
C ASP A 74 -4.54 -21.30 2.28
N LYS A 75 -5.46 -20.37 2.61
CA LYS A 75 -6.80 -20.25 2.02
C LYS A 75 -6.94 -19.04 1.09
N LEU A 76 -5.84 -18.30 0.88
CA LEU A 76 -5.82 -17.22 -0.10
C LEU A 76 -5.96 -17.78 -1.52
N ARG A 77 -6.67 -17.04 -2.34
CA ARG A 77 -6.90 -17.44 -3.74
C ARG A 77 -5.73 -16.97 -4.63
N PRO A 78 -5.34 -17.74 -5.65
CA PRO A 78 -4.39 -17.26 -6.66
C PRO A 78 -4.86 -15.95 -7.29
N GLY A 79 -3.94 -15.00 -7.42
CA GLY A 79 -4.24 -13.65 -7.91
C GLY A 79 -4.55 -12.63 -6.81
N THR A 80 -4.79 -13.06 -5.56
CA THR A 80 -4.89 -12.12 -4.44
C THR A 80 -3.59 -11.32 -4.30
N GLU A 81 -3.69 -10.00 -4.18
CA GLU A 81 -2.56 -9.11 -3.93
C GLU A 81 -2.37 -8.93 -2.43
N MET A 82 -1.12 -8.94 -1.97
CA MET A 82 -0.77 -8.70 -0.57
C MET A 82 0.29 -7.61 -0.46
N ALA A 83 -0.11 -6.44 0.04
CA ALA A 83 0.80 -5.35 0.36
C ALA A 83 1.37 -5.56 1.78
N ILE A 84 2.62 -6.00 1.86
CA ILE A 84 3.30 -6.34 3.10
C ILE A 84 3.98 -5.09 3.66
N GLY A 85 3.66 -4.75 4.90
CA GLY A 85 4.14 -3.55 5.56
C GLY A 85 4.22 -3.67 7.07
N GLY A 86 4.22 -2.52 7.75
CA GLY A 86 4.28 -2.39 9.20
C GLY A 86 5.56 -1.69 9.66
N GLY A 87 6.38 -2.38 10.44
CA GLY A 87 7.73 -1.93 10.84
C GLY A 87 8.75 -2.02 9.71
N ALA A 88 10.00 -2.38 10.02
CA ALA A 88 11.00 -2.69 9.00
C ALA A 88 10.74 -4.12 8.47
N VAL A 89 10.22 -4.21 7.25
CA VAL A 89 9.81 -5.48 6.62
C VAL A 89 11.01 -6.40 6.38
N THR A 90 12.13 -5.83 5.93
CA THR A 90 13.37 -6.58 5.63
C THR A 90 14.02 -7.19 6.87
N GLY A 91 13.69 -6.69 8.06
CA GLY A 91 14.15 -7.22 9.34
C GLY A 91 13.37 -8.45 9.83
N HIS A 92 12.26 -8.83 9.18
CA HIS A 92 11.50 -10.00 9.60
C HIS A 92 12.26 -11.30 9.27
N PRO A 93 12.54 -12.19 10.25
CA PRO A 93 13.38 -13.37 10.05
C PRO A 93 12.82 -14.35 9.01
N ASP A 94 11.50 -14.45 8.92
CA ASP A 94 10.81 -15.36 8.01
C ASP A 94 10.34 -14.71 6.70
N LEU A 95 10.79 -13.50 6.37
CA LEU A 95 10.32 -12.78 5.16
C LEU A 95 10.50 -13.63 3.89
N ILE A 96 11.69 -14.15 3.65
CA ILE A 96 11.98 -14.90 2.42
C ILE A 96 11.19 -16.21 2.33
N PRO A 97 11.16 -17.07 3.37
CA PRO A 97 10.27 -18.24 3.40
C PRO A 97 8.80 -17.89 3.16
N PHE A 98 8.31 -16.82 3.76
CA PHE A 98 6.95 -16.35 3.60
C PHE A 98 6.64 -15.92 2.16
N LEU A 99 7.49 -15.11 1.56
CA LEU A 99 7.33 -14.69 0.15
C LEU A 99 7.35 -15.90 -0.80
N LYS A 100 8.21 -16.90 -0.54
CA LYS A 100 8.21 -18.16 -1.30
C LYS A 100 6.91 -18.94 -1.12
N LYS A 101 6.36 -19.01 0.10
CA LYS A 101 5.04 -19.60 0.39
C LYS A 101 3.95 -18.87 -0.40
N LEU A 102 3.86 -17.55 -0.34
CA LEU A 102 2.89 -16.74 -1.08
C LEU A 102 2.97 -17.01 -2.59
N LYS A 103 4.18 -16.98 -3.14
CA LYS A 103 4.40 -17.29 -4.56
C LYS A 103 3.93 -18.70 -4.93
N SER A 104 4.14 -19.70 -4.07
CA SER A 104 3.75 -21.09 -4.34
C SER A 104 2.24 -21.30 -4.41
N ILE A 105 1.46 -20.47 -3.70
CA ILE A 105 -0.01 -20.49 -3.72
C ILE A 105 -0.61 -19.47 -4.70
N GLY A 106 0.23 -18.77 -5.48
CA GLY A 106 -0.20 -17.83 -6.52
C GLY A 106 -0.64 -16.47 -6.01
N VAL A 107 -0.34 -16.10 -4.76
CA VAL A 107 -0.54 -14.75 -4.22
C VAL A 107 0.52 -13.81 -4.81
N ILE A 108 0.15 -12.57 -5.03
CA ILE A 108 0.99 -11.54 -5.66
C ILE A 108 1.43 -10.54 -4.58
N PRO A 109 2.61 -10.73 -3.96
CA PRO A 109 3.06 -9.85 -2.91
C PRO A 109 3.73 -8.59 -3.44
N SER A 110 3.54 -7.50 -2.70
CA SER A 110 4.36 -6.30 -2.73
C SER A 110 4.88 -5.99 -1.33
N ILE A 111 5.98 -5.25 -1.23
CA ILE A 111 6.48 -4.75 0.06
C ILE A 111 6.53 -3.24 0.07
N THR A 112 6.34 -2.65 1.25
CA THR A 112 6.62 -1.23 1.48
C THR A 112 7.79 -1.11 2.43
N VAL A 113 8.83 -0.40 1.99
CA VAL A 113 10.02 -0.13 2.78
C VAL A 113 10.24 1.38 2.93
N ASN A 114 10.91 1.77 4.00
CA ASN A 114 11.43 3.12 4.14
C ASN A 114 12.69 3.28 3.25
N GLN A 115 12.94 4.47 2.69
CA GLN A 115 14.15 4.72 1.88
C GLN A 115 15.44 4.31 2.60
N ARG A 116 15.55 4.57 3.92
CA ARG A 116 16.71 4.16 4.71
C ARG A 116 16.81 2.65 4.85
N GLU A 117 15.68 1.99 5.06
CA GLU A 117 15.60 0.52 5.10
C GLU A 117 16.06 -0.10 3.78
N TYR A 118 15.64 0.46 2.65
CA TYR A 118 16.07 0.00 1.34
C TYR A 118 17.59 0.20 1.16
N LYS A 119 18.13 1.36 1.54
CA LYS A 119 19.58 1.61 1.50
C LYS A 119 20.38 0.58 2.31
N ASP A 120 19.93 0.32 3.54
CA ASP A 120 20.59 -0.61 4.45
C ASP A 120 20.50 -2.08 3.96
N ASN A 121 19.51 -2.40 3.11
CA ASN A 121 19.23 -3.74 2.61
C ASN A 121 19.15 -3.78 1.06
N PHE A 122 19.93 -2.96 0.38
CA PHE A 122 19.84 -2.73 -1.07
C PHE A 122 19.88 -4.03 -1.89
N ASP A 123 20.85 -4.88 -1.63
CA ASP A 123 21.01 -6.16 -2.34
C ASP A 123 19.85 -7.12 -2.08
N LEU A 124 19.34 -7.17 -0.85
CA LEU A 124 18.20 -8.00 -0.50
C LEU A 124 16.96 -7.56 -1.27
N VAL A 125 16.62 -6.28 -1.22
CA VAL A 125 15.41 -5.74 -1.86
C VAL A 125 15.46 -5.96 -3.37
N ASN A 126 16.59 -5.67 -4.02
CA ASN A 126 16.75 -5.91 -5.47
C ASN A 126 16.62 -7.40 -5.82
N ARG A 127 17.22 -8.29 -5.03
CA ARG A 127 17.08 -9.74 -5.22
C ARG A 127 15.63 -10.20 -5.11
N LEU A 128 14.83 -9.65 -4.18
CA LEU A 128 13.41 -10.00 -4.06
C LEU A 128 12.63 -9.68 -5.34
N VAL A 129 12.96 -8.55 -6.00
CA VAL A 129 12.37 -8.16 -7.29
C VAL A 129 12.87 -9.07 -8.41
N GLU A 130 14.17 -9.29 -8.55
CA GLU A 130 14.80 -10.11 -9.59
C GLU A 130 14.29 -11.56 -9.55
N GLU A 131 14.18 -12.15 -8.36
CA GLU A 131 13.65 -13.51 -8.15
C GLU A 131 12.13 -13.57 -8.29
N LYS A 132 11.46 -12.43 -8.53
CA LYS A 132 9.99 -12.30 -8.56
C LYS A 132 9.35 -12.89 -7.30
N LEU A 133 9.94 -12.62 -6.16
CA LEU A 133 9.35 -12.87 -4.86
C LEU A 133 8.40 -11.76 -4.45
N ILE A 134 8.58 -10.57 -5.03
CA ILE A 134 7.65 -9.44 -4.98
C ILE A 134 7.41 -8.90 -6.39
N TYR A 135 6.23 -8.35 -6.64
CA TYR A 135 5.84 -7.72 -7.91
C TYR A 135 5.75 -6.20 -7.81
N GLY A 136 5.48 -5.67 -6.64
CA GLY A 136 5.46 -4.24 -6.34
C GLY A 136 6.44 -3.88 -5.22
N LEU A 137 7.05 -2.71 -5.33
CA LEU A 137 7.94 -2.14 -4.33
C LEU A 137 7.52 -0.71 -4.02
N GLY A 138 6.92 -0.49 -2.85
CA GLY A 138 6.64 0.83 -2.31
C GLY A 138 7.84 1.34 -1.52
N VAL A 139 8.31 2.56 -1.82
CA VAL A 139 9.43 3.18 -1.12
C VAL A 139 9.00 4.52 -0.53
N SER A 140 8.92 4.61 0.79
CA SER A 140 8.59 5.86 1.48
C SER A 140 9.77 6.82 1.43
N PHE A 141 9.55 8.00 0.85
CA PHE A 141 10.54 9.05 0.74
C PHE A 141 10.96 9.56 2.14
N THR A 142 12.26 9.78 2.34
CA THR A 142 12.81 10.37 3.57
C THR A 142 13.79 11.50 3.32
N SER A 143 14.50 11.49 2.21
CA SER A 143 15.50 12.50 1.88
C SER A 143 15.82 12.56 0.39
N PHE A 144 16.25 13.71 -0.08
CA PHE A 144 16.82 13.87 -1.39
C PHE A 144 18.15 13.12 -1.48
N ASP A 145 18.28 12.28 -2.52
CA ASP A 145 19.48 11.46 -2.76
C ASP A 145 19.42 10.94 -4.20
N ASP A 146 20.02 11.70 -5.11
CA ASP A 146 19.95 11.41 -6.54
C ASP A 146 20.53 10.03 -6.88
N GLU A 147 21.68 9.68 -6.31
CA GLU A 147 22.32 8.40 -6.57
C GLU A 147 21.43 7.21 -6.17
N PHE A 148 20.85 7.29 -4.99
CA PHE A 148 19.94 6.26 -4.51
C PHE A 148 18.69 6.16 -5.39
N TRP A 149 17.99 7.29 -5.63
CA TRP A 149 16.72 7.27 -6.33
C TRP A 149 16.86 6.87 -7.80
N ASP A 150 17.91 7.37 -8.49
CA ASP A 150 18.15 7.01 -9.88
C ASP A 150 18.48 5.52 -10.03
N ASN A 151 19.26 4.93 -9.11
CA ASN A 151 19.53 3.49 -9.07
C ASN A 151 18.28 2.68 -8.72
N ALA A 152 17.51 3.09 -7.70
CA ALA A 152 16.31 2.38 -7.27
C ALA A 152 15.25 2.33 -8.38
N ILE A 153 14.99 3.45 -9.04
CA ILE A 153 14.04 3.57 -10.15
C ILE A 153 14.48 2.73 -11.35
N LYS A 154 15.75 2.81 -11.71
CA LYS A 154 16.30 2.07 -12.84
C LYS A 154 16.22 0.55 -12.65
N ASN A 155 16.50 0.07 -11.44
CA ASN A 155 16.54 -1.37 -11.16
C ASN A 155 15.14 -1.96 -10.88
N ASN A 156 14.15 -1.14 -10.56
CA ASN A 156 12.82 -1.61 -10.16
C ASN A 156 11.71 -0.89 -10.94
N PRO A 157 11.31 -1.41 -12.12
CA PRO A 157 10.29 -0.77 -12.96
C PRO A 157 8.91 -0.58 -12.29
N ASN A 158 8.62 -1.39 -11.28
CA ASN A 158 7.37 -1.31 -10.49
C ASN A 158 7.55 -0.60 -9.14
N LEU A 159 8.65 0.14 -8.98
CA LEU A 159 8.84 0.99 -7.81
C LEU A 159 7.79 2.10 -7.80
N VAL A 160 7.16 2.27 -6.63
CA VAL A 160 6.20 3.34 -6.36
C VAL A 160 6.75 4.18 -5.20
N VAL A 161 6.96 5.45 -5.45
CA VAL A 161 7.37 6.39 -4.39
C VAL A 161 6.15 6.74 -3.55
N HIS A 162 6.22 6.49 -2.25
CA HIS A 162 5.17 6.84 -1.30
C HIS A 162 5.43 8.23 -0.70
N LEU A 163 4.49 9.13 -0.90
CA LEU A 163 4.47 10.48 -0.36
C LEU A 163 3.25 10.65 0.54
N ILE A 164 3.40 11.37 1.65
CA ILE A 164 2.31 11.59 2.62
C ILE A 164 1.85 13.03 2.51
N ALA A 165 0.57 13.24 2.27
CA ALA A 165 -0.08 14.55 2.32
C ALA A 165 0.17 15.21 3.70
N GLY A 166 0.53 16.49 3.71
CA GLY A 166 0.85 17.20 4.95
C GLY A 166 2.27 17.00 5.50
N ILE A 167 3.03 16.02 4.97
CA ILE A 167 4.43 15.78 5.34
C ILE A 167 5.37 16.23 4.23
N HIS A 168 5.08 15.87 2.99
CA HIS A 168 5.92 16.18 1.83
C HIS A 168 5.38 17.42 1.12
N GLY A 169 6.27 18.38 0.88
CA GLY A 169 5.95 19.65 0.22
C GLY A 169 6.20 19.62 -1.28
N GLY A 170 5.97 20.77 -1.91
CA GLY A 170 6.11 20.94 -3.37
C GLY A 170 7.51 20.60 -3.88
N ASP A 171 8.53 20.85 -3.10
CA ASP A 171 9.93 20.51 -3.41
C ASP A 171 10.15 19.02 -3.65
N VAL A 172 9.47 18.14 -2.88
CA VAL A 172 9.55 16.70 -3.06
C VAL A 172 8.79 16.27 -4.32
N PHE A 173 7.61 16.85 -4.59
CA PHE A 173 6.88 16.58 -5.81
C PHE A 173 7.65 17.04 -7.04
N ASP A 174 8.25 18.23 -7.01
CA ASP A 174 9.08 18.72 -8.12
C ASP A 174 10.35 17.88 -8.33
N TYR A 175 10.92 17.34 -7.26
CA TYR A 175 12.08 16.45 -7.33
C TYR A 175 11.81 15.18 -8.15
N PHE A 176 10.63 14.60 -8.01
CA PHE A 176 10.24 13.40 -8.75
C PHE A 176 9.55 13.69 -10.09
N ALA A 177 9.19 14.95 -10.35
CA ALA A 177 8.54 15.33 -11.60
C ALA A 177 9.40 14.96 -12.80
N ASN A 178 8.79 14.32 -13.81
CA ASN A 178 9.43 13.91 -15.07
C ASN A 178 10.58 12.87 -14.93
N LYS A 179 10.77 12.26 -13.75
CA LYS A 179 11.72 11.15 -13.56
C LYS A 179 11.17 9.80 -14.05
N GLY A 180 9.97 9.76 -14.61
CA GLY A 180 9.34 8.52 -15.08
C GLY A 180 8.88 7.58 -13.95
N VAL A 181 8.66 8.10 -12.76
CA VAL A 181 8.26 7.34 -11.57
C VAL A 181 6.76 7.19 -11.43
N LYS A 182 6.35 6.17 -10.70
CA LYS A 182 5.00 6.03 -10.16
C LYS A 182 4.98 6.62 -8.74
N ILE A 183 3.92 7.35 -8.41
CA ILE A 183 3.73 7.95 -7.08
C ILE A 183 2.42 7.46 -6.47
N LEU A 184 2.47 7.11 -5.19
CA LEU A 184 1.30 6.92 -4.34
C LEU A 184 1.27 8.03 -3.28
N ILE A 185 0.21 8.82 -3.30
CA ILE A 185 -0.06 9.82 -2.27
C ILE A 185 -0.93 9.16 -1.19
N LEU A 186 -0.39 9.12 0.01
CA LEU A 186 -1.05 8.62 1.21
C LEU A 186 -1.64 9.79 1.99
N GLY A 187 -2.84 9.63 2.51
CA GLY A 187 -3.43 10.59 3.43
C GLY A 187 -2.67 10.68 4.75
N TYR A 188 -2.75 11.85 5.39
CA TYR A 188 -2.18 12.04 6.72
C TYR A 188 -2.97 11.24 7.76
N LYS A 189 -2.31 10.32 8.43
CA LYS A 189 -2.93 9.45 9.45
C LYS A 189 -2.75 10.07 10.84
N ASP A 190 -3.84 10.55 11.43
CA ASP A 190 -3.91 11.10 12.79
C ASP A 190 -3.93 9.97 13.83
N PHE A 191 -2.91 9.12 13.80
CA PHE A 191 -2.72 7.96 14.67
C PHE A 191 -1.26 7.82 15.10
N GLY A 192 -1.02 7.19 16.22
CA GLY A 192 0.32 6.89 16.67
C GLY A 192 1.17 8.16 16.85
N ARG A 193 2.42 8.15 16.34
CA ARG A 193 3.27 9.34 16.33
C ARG A 193 2.79 10.42 15.36
N GLY A 194 1.95 10.06 14.39
CA GLY A 194 1.28 11.03 13.53
C GLY A 194 0.36 11.96 14.33
N HIS A 195 -0.38 11.43 15.31
CA HIS A 195 -1.19 12.22 16.23
C HIS A 195 -0.31 13.21 17.03
N ASP A 196 0.77 12.72 17.65
CA ASP A 196 1.69 13.55 18.42
C ASP A 196 2.34 14.66 17.57
N LEU A 197 2.57 14.40 16.29
CA LEU A 197 3.10 15.39 15.34
C LEU A 197 2.05 16.41 14.95
N LEU A 198 0.80 15.96 14.70
CA LEU A 198 -0.31 16.85 14.34
C LEU A 198 -0.59 17.88 15.43
N GLU A 199 -0.56 17.47 16.70
CA GLU A 199 -0.73 18.41 17.85
C GLU A 199 0.34 19.52 17.84
N LYS A 200 1.57 19.20 17.45
CA LYS A 200 2.71 20.14 17.46
C LYS A 200 2.84 20.98 16.19
N ALA A 201 2.36 20.50 15.06
CA ALA A 201 2.64 21.07 13.75
C ALA A 201 1.40 21.21 12.86
N ARG A 202 0.19 21.25 13.42
CA ARG A 202 -1.09 21.31 12.71
C ARG A 202 -1.11 22.33 11.58
N ALA A 203 -0.68 23.55 11.85
CA ALA A 203 -0.69 24.62 10.86
C ALA A 203 0.23 24.31 9.66
N ILE A 204 1.41 23.74 9.90
CA ILE A 204 2.35 23.36 8.83
C ILE A 204 1.76 22.20 8.02
N ILE A 205 1.23 21.19 8.67
CA ILE A 205 0.60 20.03 8.01
C ILE A 205 -0.55 20.50 7.14
N GLN A 206 -1.42 21.38 7.65
CA GLN A 206 -2.54 21.92 6.89
C GLN A 206 -2.09 22.73 5.66
N VAL A 207 -1.08 23.57 5.81
CA VAL A 207 -0.51 24.33 4.67
C VAL A 207 0.00 23.40 3.56
N GLN A 208 0.63 22.29 3.92
CA GLN A 208 1.10 21.30 2.93
C GLN A 208 -0.07 20.55 2.26
N ILE A 209 -1.10 20.20 3.02
CA ILE A 209 -2.33 19.58 2.45
C ILE A 209 -3.00 20.56 1.48
N ASP A 210 -3.17 21.80 1.89
CA ASP A 210 -3.81 22.85 1.05
C ASP A 210 -2.99 23.12 -0.21
N TRP A 211 -1.65 23.18 -0.08
CA TRP A 211 -0.78 23.31 -1.24
C TRP A 211 -0.98 22.16 -2.23
N LEU A 212 -0.96 20.93 -1.74
CA LEU A 212 -1.12 19.72 -2.57
C LEU A 212 -2.50 19.71 -3.24
N LYS A 213 -3.58 19.98 -2.48
CA LYS A 213 -4.93 20.09 -3.02
C LYS A 213 -5.02 21.10 -4.16
N ASN A 214 -4.44 22.30 -3.96
CA ASN A 214 -4.50 23.38 -4.96
C ASN A 214 -3.62 23.12 -6.20
N ASN A 215 -2.66 22.19 -6.11
CA ASN A 215 -1.74 21.87 -7.22
C ASN A 215 -2.03 20.52 -7.88
N LEU A 216 -3.02 19.74 -7.42
CA LEU A 216 -3.31 18.39 -7.92
C LEU A 216 -3.44 18.35 -9.44
N GLN A 217 -4.24 19.23 -10.04
CA GLN A 217 -4.46 19.27 -11.48
C GLN A 217 -3.14 19.39 -12.27
N ASN A 218 -2.19 20.18 -11.76
CA ASN A 218 -0.90 20.39 -12.41
C ASN A 218 0.04 19.17 -12.20
N LEU A 219 -0.16 18.40 -11.13
CA LEU A 219 0.65 17.23 -10.82
C LEU A 219 0.25 16.00 -11.64
N LEU A 220 -1.02 15.86 -12.03
CA LEU A 220 -1.52 14.67 -12.73
C LEU A 220 -0.74 14.31 -14.00
N SER A 221 -0.16 15.30 -14.69
CA SER A 221 0.61 15.07 -15.93
C SER A 221 2.11 14.90 -15.75
N LYS A 222 2.64 15.04 -14.51
CA LYS A 222 4.10 15.06 -14.26
C LYS A 222 4.70 13.68 -13.98
N TYR A 223 3.89 12.64 -13.81
CA TYR A 223 4.33 11.31 -13.41
C TYR A 223 3.80 10.24 -14.35
N THR A 224 4.47 9.09 -14.41
CA THR A 224 3.99 7.93 -15.16
C THR A 224 2.65 7.43 -14.63
N VAL A 225 2.53 7.36 -13.31
CA VAL A 225 1.29 7.05 -12.58
C VAL A 225 1.26 7.92 -11.32
N ILE A 226 0.11 8.53 -11.03
CA ILE A 226 -0.19 9.12 -9.73
C ILE A 226 -1.42 8.43 -9.18
N SER A 227 -1.32 7.89 -7.98
CA SER A 227 -2.39 7.19 -7.29
C SER A 227 -2.56 7.71 -5.86
N PHE A 228 -3.70 7.41 -5.25
CA PHE A 228 -4.08 7.91 -3.94
C PHE A 228 -4.68 6.77 -3.12
N ASP A 229 -4.40 6.71 -1.81
CA ASP A 229 -5.22 5.92 -0.91
C ASP A 229 -6.55 6.66 -0.63
N ASN A 230 -7.56 5.95 -0.11
CA ASN A 230 -8.88 6.54 0.11
C ASN A 230 -8.85 7.73 1.08
N LEU A 231 -7.95 7.71 2.05
CA LEU A 231 -7.77 8.83 2.97
C LEU A 231 -7.24 10.09 2.25
N ALA A 232 -6.29 9.91 1.33
CA ALA A 232 -5.80 11.01 0.51
C ALA A 232 -6.87 11.52 -0.47
N ILE A 233 -7.67 10.62 -1.06
CA ILE A 233 -8.80 10.99 -1.92
C ILE A 233 -9.74 11.95 -1.17
N GLU A 234 -10.09 11.62 0.07
CA GLU A 234 -10.96 12.45 0.91
C GLU A 234 -10.28 13.77 1.31
N GLN A 235 -9.07 13.71 1.88
CA GLN A 235 -8.36 14.90 2.38
C GLN A 235 -8.04 15.91 1.29
N LEU A 236 -7.74 15.44 0.08
CA LEU A 236 -7.35 16.28 -1.05
C LEU A 236 -8.53 16.59 -1.99
N ASP A 237 -9.71 16.01 -1.76
CA ASP A 237 -10.89 16.18 -2.63
C ASP A 237 -10.56 15.85 -4.09
N VAL A 238 -9.88 14.69 -4.30
CA VAL A 238 -9.36 14.29 -5.62
C VAL A 238 -10.47 14.24 -6.68
N LYS A 239 -11.70 13.90 -6.28
CA LYS A 239 -12.84 13.84 -7.17
C LYS A 239 -13.10 15.19 -7.86
N SER A 240 -12.85 16.32 -7.19
CA SER A 240 -13.12 17.66 -7.72
C SER A 240 -12.23 18.05 -8.91
N VAL A 241 -11.10 17.36 -9.12
CA VAL A 241 -10.18 17.61 -10.25
C VAL A 241 -10.31 16.61 -11.40
N LEU A 242 -11.28 15.69 -11.33
CA LEU A 242 -11.56 14.69 -12.35
C LEU A 242 -12.95 14.91 -12.96
N THR A 243 -13.14 14.47 -14.21
CA THR A 243 -14.49 14.37 -14.78
C THR A 243 -15.24 13.18 -14.18
N ASP A 244 -16.58 13.15 -14.32
CA ASP A 244 -17.37 12.02 -13.85
C ASP A 244 -16.98 10.71 -14.56
N GLU A 245 -16.61 10.76 -15.85
CA GLU A 245 -16.12 9.61 -16.60
C GLU A 245 -14.78 9.11 -16.06
N GLN A 246 -13.82 10.02 -15.82
CA GLN A 246 -12.53 9.68 -15.22
C GLN A 246 -12.71 9.11 -13.82
N TRP A 247 -13.60 9.70 -13.01
CA TRP A 247 -13.89 9.17 -11.69
C TRP A 247 -14.45 7.74 -11.76
N LYS A 248 -15.41 7.49 -12.63
CA LYS A 248 -16.00 6.16 -12.82
C LYS A 248 -14.97 5.13 -13.31
N GLU A 249 -14.00 5.55 -14.14
CA GLU A 249 -12.97 4.69 -14.70
C GLU A 249 -11.87 4.35 -13.67
N PHE A 250 -11.40 5.34 -12.91
CA PHE A 250 -10.21 5.19 -12.07
C PHE A 250 -10.49 4.92 -10.60
N TYR A 251 -11.68 5.25 -10.10
CA TYR A 251 -12.01 4.99 -8.70
C TYR A 251 -12.19 3.50 -8.42
N GLN A 252 -11.35 2.98 -7.52
CA GLN A 252 -11.29 1.54 -7.24
C GLN A 252 -12.28 1.06 -6.17
N GLY A 253 -13.10 1.94 -5.63
CA GLY A 253 -14.09 1.66 -4.60
C GLY A 253 -13.63 2.07 -3.19
N ASP A 254 -14.61 2.13 -2.28
CA ASP A 254 -14.37 2.44 -0.88
C ASP A 254 -13.59 1.33 -0.17
N ASP A 255 -12.94 1.70 0.93
CA ASP A 255 -12.29 0.74 1.83
C ASP A 255 -13.25 -0.40 2.22
N GLY A 256 -12.76 -1.61 2.17
CA GLY A 256 -13.54 -2.81 2.48
C GLY A 256 -14.43 -3.32 1.33
N THR A 257 -14.53 -2.61 0.18
CA THR A 257 -15.26 -3.12 -0.99
C THR A 257 -14.54 -4.30 -1.62
N HIS A 258 -13.25 -4.14 -1.91
CA HIS A 258 -12.38 -5.16 -2.52
C HIS A 258 -11.16 -5.47 -1.65
N THR A 259 -10.98 -4.74 -0.56
CA THR A 259 -9.77 -4.71 0.25
C THR A 259 -10.04 -5.00 1.71
N MET A 260 -9.00 -5.34 2.46
CA MET A 260 -9.02 -5.41 3.92
C MET A 260 -7.62 -5.19 4.50
N TYR A 261 -7.54 -4.96 5.79
CA TYR A 261 -6.30 -4.88 6.57
C TYR A 261 -6.16 -6.07 7.52
N VAL A 262 -4.95 -6.63 7.58
CA VAL A 262 -4.60 -7.72 8.52
C VAL A 262 -3.36 -7.32 9.31
N ASP A 263 -3.44 -7.43 10.63
CA ASP A 263 -2.34 -7.19 11.57
C ASP A 263 -1.92 -8.52 12.21
N LEU A 264 -0.83 -9.11 11.72
CA LEU A 264 -0.31 -10.38 12.21
C LEU A 264 0.44 -10.23 13.54
N VAL A 265 0.85 -9.01 13.91
CA VAL A 265 1.49 -8.75 15.20
C VAL A 265 0.45 -8.80 16.32
N ASN A 266 -0.67 -8.10 16.14
CA ASN A 266 -1.75 -8.06 17.14
C ASN A 266 -2.82 -9.15 16.92
N LYS A 267 -2.67 -9.99 15.88
CA LYS A 267 -3.62 -11.04 15.50
C LYS A 267 -5.04 -10.52 15.32
N GLN A 268 -5.17 -9.46 14.51
CA GLN A 268 -6.43 -8.76 14.26
C GLN A 268 -6.59 -8.47 12.75
N PHE A 269 -7.84 -8.25 12.35
CA PHE A 269 -8.14 -7.68 11.03
C PHE A 269 -9.13 -6.53 11.16
N ALA A 270 -9.19 -5.71 10.12
CA ALA A 270 -10.05 -4.54 10.06
C ALA A 270 -10.32 -4.13 8.61
N LYS A 271 -11.14 -3.12 8.43
CA LYS A 271 -11.41 -2.52 7.13
C LYS A 271 -10.16 -1.82 6.58
N THR A 272 -9.47 -1.05 7.43
CA THR A 272 -8.23 -0.32 7.12
C THR A 272 -7.24 -0.37 8.28
N SER A 273 -6.00 0.05 8.03
CA SER A 273 -4.97 0.19 9.08
C SER A 273 -5.35 1.23 10.16
N THR A 274 -6.27 2.16 9.86
CA THR A 274 -6.71 3.24 10.75
C THR A 274 -8.09 2.99 11.36
N SER A 275 -8.75 1.87 11.05
CA SER A 275 -10.04 1.53 11.65
C SER A 275 -9.92 1.40 13.17
N THR A 276 -10.86 1.97 13.89
CA THR A 276 -11.01 1.79 15.34
C THR A 276 -11.65 0.45 15.69
N GLU A 277 -12.54 -0.03 14.80
CA GLU A 277 -13.15 -1.34 14.92
C GLU A 277 -12.19 -2.41 14.42
N ARG A 278 -11.85 -3.36 15.29
CA ARG A 278 -10.90 -4.44 15.06
C ARG A 278 -11.51 -5.77 15.47
N TYR A 279 -11.27 -6.79 14.68
CA TYR A 279 -11.78 -8.15 14.92
C TYR A 279 -10.61 -9.11 15.14
N PRO A 280 -10.77 -10.14 16.02
CA PRO A 280 -9.77 -11.19 16.18
C PRO A 280 -9.52 -11.93 14.86
N LEU A 281 -8.26 -12.25 14.58
CA LEU A 281 -7.88 -12.98 13.39
C LEU A 281 -8.58 -14.35 13.31
N LEU A 282 -9.16 -14.68 12.16
CA LEU A 282 -9.80 -15.96 11.91
C LEU A 282 -8.92 -16.84 11.02
N SER A 283 -9.22 -18.13 11.00
CA SER A 283 -8.52 -19.12 10.15
C SER A 283 -8.98 -19.11 8.69
N ASN A 284 -10.06 -18.37 8.35
CA ASN A 284 -10.61 -18.30 7.02
C ASN A 284 -10.72 -16.84 6.56
N ILE A 285 -10.06 -16.52 5.44
CA ILE A 285 -10.06 -15.18 4.87
C ILE A 285 -11.44 -14.74 4.36
N ASP A 286 -12.24 -15.66 3.81
CA ASP A 286 -13.57 -15.34 3.30
C ASP A 286 -14.51 -14.96 4.44
N ASP A 287 -14.39 -15.58 5.62
CA ASP A 287 -15.18 -15.22 6.80
C ASP A 287 -14.78 -13.86 7.35
N MET A 288 -13.48 -13.55 7.38
CA MET A 288 -12.99 -12.22 7.72
C MET A 288 -13.55 -11.17 6.76
N PHE A 289 -13.52 -11.43 5.45
CA PHE A 289 -14.00 -10.49 4.45
C PHE A 289 -15.52 -10.26 4.52
N LYS A 290 -16.31 -11.30 4.83
CA LYS A 290 -17.76 -11.16 5.10
C LYS A 290 -18.02 -10.17 6.25
N ILE A 291 -17.27 -10.29 7.34
CA ILE A 291 -17.39 -9.36 8.48
C ILE A 291 -17.08 -7.92 8.03
N ILE A 292 -15.99 -7.71 7.27
CA ILE A 292 -15.62 -6.38 6.73
C ILE A 292 -16.75 -5.78 5.86
N LYS A 293 -17.45 -6.62 5.11
CA LYS A 293 -18.59 -6.19 4.26
C LYS A 293 -19.89 -5.96 5.04
N GLY A 294 -19.90 -6.12 6.37
CA GLY A 294 -21.09 -5.97 7.21
C GLY A 294 -22.05 -7.17 7.15
N GLY A 295 -21.58 -8.33 6.72
CA GLY A 295 -22.32 -9.60 6.82
C GLY A 295 -22.20 -10.19 8.22
N ASN A 296 -23.32 -10.42 8.89
CA ASN A 296 -23.40 -11.23 10.12
C ASN A 296 -23.25 -12.72 9.80
#